data_0c6cbac869338108392c781c4019c899
#
_entry.id   0c6cbac869338108392c781c4019c899
#
_cell.length_a   1.000
_cell.length_b   1.000
_cell.length_c   1.000
_cell.angle_alpha   90.00
_cell.angle_beta   90.00
_cell.angle_gamma   90.00
#
_symmetry.space_group_name_H-M   'P 1'
#
loop_
_entity.id
_entity.type
_entity.pdbx_description
1 polymer ?
#
loop_
_entity_poly.entity_id
_entity_poly.type
_entity_poly.pdbx_seq_one_letter_code
_entity_poly.pdbx_strand_id
1 'polypeptide(L)'
;MDIVLVLFSGLSYAQEEIDYAPKMLMRALKAENINYSELQVADSSDFGVQNGKFFSLNNTNSEINFVYIGRVNSCRAGGCSIDAEQESGGFEFFDYFILFNRNLSIQQIKVFNYQATKGHEITARSWLKQFIGYKGESELLLGKHIDGISGATVSAHSLTADVEYKTGLLRKIHRKLE
;
A
#
# COMPACT_ATOMS: atom_id res chain seq x y z
N MET A 1 -18.34 -53.22 0.09
CA MET A 1 -18.83 -51.90 -0.38
C MET A 1 -17.90 -50.86 0.24
N ASP A 2 -16.78 -50.64 -0.46
CA ASP A 2 -15.68 -49.84 0.07
C ASP A 2 -15.93 -48.37 -0.27
N ILE A 3 -16.01 -47.55 0.79
CA ILE A 3 -16.14 -46.08 0.67
C ILE A 3 -14.73 -45.50 0.49
N VAL A 4 -14.41 -45.10 -0.75
CA VAL A 4 -13.19 -44.35 -1.03
C VAL A 4 -13.40 -42.91 -0.57
N LEU A 5 -12.75 -42.57 0.54
CA LEU A 5 -12.70 -41.19 1.04
C LEU A 5 -11.70 -40.39 0.19
N VAL A 6 -12.17 -39.60 -0.76
CA VAL A 6 -11.33 -38.70 -1.53
C VAL A 6 -11.07 -37.45 -0.69
N LEU A 7 -9.88 -37.37 -0.10
CA LEU A 7 -9.38 -36.15 0.54
C LEU A 7 -9.02 -35.12 -0.54
N PHE A 8 -9.88 -34.13 -0.75
CA PHE A 8 -9.55 -32.93 -1.51
C PHE A 8 -8.59 -32.08 -0.65
N SER A 9 -7.29 -32.20 -0.90
CA SER A 9 -6.30 -31.24 -0.44
C SER A 9 -6.43 -29.97 -1.28
N GLY A 10 -7.28 -29.04 -0.85
CA GLY A 10 -7.32 -27.69 -1.41
C GLY A 10 -5.97 -27.03 -1.12
N LEU A 11 -5.14 -26.81 -2.15
CA LEU A 11 -4.00 -25.90 -2.09
C LEU A 11 -4.57 -24.49 -1.91
N SER A 12 -4.70 -24.08 -0.65
CA SER A 12 -4.90 -22.66 -0.33
C SER A 12 -3.56 -21.97 -0.65
N TYR A 13 -3.54 -21.17 -1.71
CA TYR A 13 -2.46 -20.22 -1.93
C TYR A 13 -2.53 -19.20 -0.78
N ALA A 14 -1.74 -19.43 0.27
CA ALA A 14 -1.57 -18.45 1.31
C ALA A 14 -0.94 -17.20 0.69
N GLN A 15 -1.70 -16.12 0.62
CA GLN A 15 -1.17 -14.83 0.18
C GLN A 15 -0.06 -14.44 1.16
N GLU A 16 1.13 -14.10 0.63
CA GLU A 16 2.28 -13.69 1.44
C GLU A 16 1.88 -12.54 2.38
N GLU A 17 2.23 -12.67 3.66
CA GLU A 17 1.90 -11.66 4.68
C GLU A 17 2.68 -10.37 4.43
N ILE A 18 2.07 -9.22 4.72
CA ILE A 18 2.72 -7.92 4.56
C ILE A 18 3.81 -7.77 5.63
N ASP A 19 5.05 -7.46 5.20
CA ASP A 19 6.13 -7.11 6.12
C ASP A 19 5.91 -5.67 6.65
N TYR A 20 5.52 -5.56 7.92
CA TYR A 20 5.32 -4.27 8.58
C TYR A 20 6.59 -3.63 9.13
N ALA A 21 7.76 -4.28 8.99
CA ALA A 21 9.05 -3.73 9.39
C ALA A 21 10.12 -3.89 8.30
N PRO A 22 9.86 -3.52 7.02
CA PRO A 22 10.80 -3.76 5.95
C PRO A 22 12.10 -2.99 6.17
N LYS A 23 13.23 -3.59 5.86
CA LYS A 23 14.56 -2.97 5.97
C LYS A 23 14.64 -1.59 5.30
N MET A 24 13.86 -1.39 4.24
CA MET A 24 13.79 -0.12 3.52
C MET A 24 13.14 0.98 4.37
N LEU A 25 12.13 0.67 5.17
CA LEU A 25 11.51 1.58 6.13
C LEU A 25 12.49 1.96 7.24
N MET A 26 13.20 0.98 7.82
CA MET A 26 14.20 1.21 8.86
C MET A 26 15.27 2.21 8.37
N ARG A 27 15.77 2.01 7.16
CA ARG A 27 16.73 2.95 6.53
C ARG A 27 16.15 4.33 6.29
N ALA A 28 14.87 4.41 5.88
CA ALA A 28 14.20 5.69 5.63
C ALA A 28 14.02 6.50 6.91
N LEU A 29 13.74 5.83 8.02
CA LEU A 29 13.60 6.44 9.35
C LEU A 29 14.96 6.67 10.06
N LYS A 30 16.07 6.19 9.48
CA LYS A 30 17.41 6.23 10.08
C LYS A 30 17.44 5.66 11.50
N ALA A 31 16.68 4.60 11.72
CA ALA A 31 16.50 3.97 13.02
C ALA A 31 16.90 2.50 12.97
N GLU A 32 17.60 2.03 13.99
CA GLU A 32 17.92 0.59 14.17
C GLU A 32 16.69 -0.16 14.70
N ASN A 33 15.92 0.50 15.57
CA ASN A 33 14.66 0.00 16.10
C ASN A 33 13.60 1.09 15.97
N ILE A 34 12.42 0.72 15.47
CA ILE A 34 11.29 1.64 15.36
C ILE A 34 10.35 1.35 16.52
N ASN A 35 10.18 2.35 17.40
CA ASN A 35 9.12 2.31 18.39
C ASN A 35 7.88 2.98 17.79
N TYR A 36 6.99 2.16 17.22
CA TYR A 36 5.72 2.61 16.67
C TYR A 36 4.55 1.83 17.29
N SER A 37 3.44 2.52 17.43
CA SER A 37 2.18 1.95 17.91
C SER A 37 1.17 1.92 16.77
N GLU A 38 0.52 0.79 16.57
CA GLU A 38 -0.55 0.69 15.56
C GLU A 38 -1.70 1.61 15.94
N LEU A 39 -2.15 2.43 15.00
CA LEU A 39 -3.33 3.27 15.17
C LEU A 39 -4.57 2.39 15.03
N GLN A 40 -5.30 2.21 16.13
CA GLN A 40 -6.56 1.48 16.12
C GLN A 40 -7.62 2.31 15.41
N VAL A 41 -8.14 1.80 14.32
CA VAL A 41 -9.26 2.41 13.61
C VAL A 41 -10.54 1.81 14.20
N ALA A 42 -11.27 2.60 14.98
CA ALA A 42 -12.41 2.15 15.81
C ALA A 42 -13.56 1.51 15.01
N ASP A 43 -13.64 1.70 13.70
CA ASP A 43 -14.61 1.09 12.80
C ASP A 43 -13.91 0.59 11.52
N SER A 44 -13.26 -0.55 11.61
CA SER A 44 -12.61 -1.19 10.46
C SER A 44 -13.59 -1.58 9.35
N SER A 45 -14.90 -1.73 9.65
CA SER A 45 -15.95 -2.02 8.68
C SER A 45 -16.26 -0.83 7.77
N ASP A 46 -16.21 0.42 8.28
CA ASP A 46 -16.54 1.62 7.52
C ASP A 46 -15.36 2.17 6.69
N PHE A 47 -14.13 1.77 7.02
CA PHE A 47 -12.93 2.40 6.45
C PHE A 47 -12.13 1.52 5.49
N GLY A 48 -12.58 0.29 5.17
CA GLY A 48 -11.96 -0.54 4.12
C GLY A 48 -10.44 -0.68 4.24
N VAL A 49 -9.88 -0.74 5.48
CA VAL A 49 -8.43 -0.93 5.71
C VAL A 49 -8.07 -2.39 5.46
N GLN A 50 -8.44 -2.92 4.29
CA GLN A 50 -8.28 -4.36 4.05
C GLN A 50 -6.84 -4.79 3.77
N ASN A 51 -5.94 -3.86 3.39
CA ASN A 51 -4.61 -4.25 2.90
C ASN A 51 -3.49 -3.39 3.48
N GLY A 52 -3.52 -3.06 4.79
CA GLY A 52 -2.43 -2.30 5.41
C GLY A 52 -2.77 -1.76 6.79
N LYS A 53 -1.79 -1.11 7.42
CA LYS A 53 -1.89 -0.58 8.77
C LYS A 53 -1.29 0.82 8.87
N PHE A 54 -1.84 1.63 9.77
CA PHE A 54 -1.27 2.90 10.18
C PHE A 54 -0.56 2.76 11.53
N PHE A 55 0.52 3.48 11.66
CA PHE A 55 1.32 3.52 12.90
C PHE A 55 1.64 4.96 13.26
N SER A 56 1.64 5.27 14.55
CA SER A 56 2.21 6.50 15.12
C SER A 56 3.63 6.24 15.58
N LEU A 57 4.53 7.18 15.33
CA LEU A 57 5.92 7.14 15.81
C LEU A 57 6.05 7.94 17.11
N ASN A 58 6.51 7.29 18.16
CA ASN A 58 6.71 7.90 19.48
C ASN A 58 8.11 8.59 19.60
N ASN A 59 8.62 9.14 18.49
CA ASN A 59 9.94 9.79 18.49
C ASN A 59 9.78 11.32 18.42
N THR A 60 10.07 12.00 19.53
CA THR A 60 9.94 13.45 19.66
C THR A 60 10.91 14.24 18.79
N ASN A 61 11.96 13.62 18.26
CA ASN A 61 13.02 14.28 17.49
C ASN A 61 12.91 14.02 15.97
N SER A 62 11.89 13.32 15.51
CA SER A 62 11.68 13.01 14.09
C SER A 62 10.66 13.97 13.46
N GLU A 63 10.93 14.41 12.23
CA GLU A 63 9.93 15.10 11.42
C GLU A 63 8.78 14.15 10.98
N ILE A 64 9.00 12.85 11.08
CA ILE A 64 8.02 11.82 10.72
C ILE A 64 7.22 11.42 11.97
N ASN A 65 5.91 11.53 11.89
CA ASN A 65 5.00 11.24 12.98
C ASN A 65 4.11 10.02 12.72
N PHE A 66 3.79 9.75 11.44
CA PHE A 66 2.94 8.63 11.08
C PHE A 66 3.53 7.85 9.92
N VAL A 67 3.22 6.55 9.90
CA VAL A 67 3.58 5.63 8.83
C VAL A 67 2.33 4.87 8.40
N TYR A 68 2.13 4.73 7.11
CA TYR A 68 1.24 3.72 6.55
C TYR A 68 2.09 2.65 5.87
N ILE A 69 1.75 1.39 6.05
CA ILE A 69 2.33 0.25 5.34
C ILE A 69 1.20 -0.59 4.82
N GLY A 70 1.22 -0.90 3.53
CA GLY A 70 0.13 -1.67 2.94
C GLY A 70 0.45 -2.25 1.57
N ARG A 71 -0.53 -2.98 1.06
CA ARG A 71 -0.49 -3.69 -0.22
C ARG A 71 -1.47 -3.09 -1.20
N VAL A 72 -1.05 -3.02 -2.44
CA VAL A 72 -1.89 -2.64 -3.58
C VAL A 72 -1.92 -3.77 -4.60
N ASN A 73 -3.10 -4.12 -5.04
CA ASN A 73 -3.26 -5.04 -6.16
C ASN A 73 -3.00 -4.28 -7.48
N SER A 74 -2.24 -4.92 -8.35
CA SER A 74 -1.96 -4.47 -9.71
C SER A 74 -2.86 -5.21 -10.71
N CYS A 75 -2.29 -5.74 -11.79
CA CYS A 75 -3.02 -6.54 -12.75
C CYS A 75 -3.43 -7.92 -12.18
N ARG A 76 -4.35 -8.61 -12.84
CA ARG A 76 -4.55 -10.05 -12.60
C ARG A 76 -3.31 -10.83 -13.05
N ALA A 77 -3.00 -11.91 -12.36
CA ALA A 77 -1.92 -12.80 -12.74
C ALA A 77 -2.16 -13.33 -14.18
N GLY A 78 -1.14 -13.16 -15.04
CA GLY A 78 -1.25 -13.51 -16.46
C GLY A 78 -1.57 -12.34 -17.41
N GLY A 79 -1.81 -11.12 -16.91
CA GLY A 79 -1.92 -9.90 -17.70
C GLY A 79 -3.15 -9.06 -17.40
N CYS A 80 -3.15 -7.86 -17.96
CA CYS A 80 -4.25 -6.88 -17.82
C CYS A 80 -5.31 -7.05 -18.94
N SER A 81 -5.35 -8.17 -19.66
CA SER A 81 -6.35 -8.44 -20.69
C SER A 81 -7.70 -8.80 -20.06
N ILE A 82 -8.77 -8.31 -20.70
CA ILE A 82 -10.16 -8.41 -20.24
C ILE A 82 -10.77 -9.80 -20.52
N ASP A 83 -9.99 -10.74 -21.03
CA ASP A 83 -10.48 -12.09 -21.38
C ASP A 83 -10.81 -12.85 -20.11
N ALA A 84 -12.12 -12.91 -19.86
CA ALA A 84 -12.77 -13.35 -18.62
C ALA A 84 -12.69 -14.86 -18.33
N GLU A 85 -11.89 -15.64 -19.03
CA GLU A 85 -11.90 -17.10 -18.92
C GLU A 85 -10.77 -17.72 -18.07
N GLN A 86 -9.89 -16.91 -17.45
CA GLN A 86 -8.91 -17.43 -16.50
C GLN A 86 -9.26 -17.03 -15.05
N GLU A 87 -10.25 -17.68 -14.49
CA GLU A 87 -10.71 -17.49 -13.10
C GLU A 87 -9.75 -17.99 -12.01
N SER A 88 -8.57 -18.52 -12.33
CA SER A 88 -7.70 -19.21 -11.37
C SER A 88 -6.45 -18.43 -10.93
N GLY A 89 -6.20 -17.24 -11.44
CA GLY A 89 -5.05 -16.42 -11.09
C GLY A 89 -5.41 -15.34 -10.07
N GLY A 90 -4.73 -15.32 -8.91
CA GLY A 90 -4.80 -14.21 -7.97
C GLY A 90 -4.34 -12.89 -8.60
N PHE A 91 -4.53 -11.76 -7.90
CA PHE A 91 -3.96 -10.50 -8.34
C PHE A 91 -2.46 -10.46 -8.08
N GLU A 92 -1.70 -9.90 -9.02
CA GLU A 92 -0.37 -9.44 -8.78
C GLU A 92 -0.42 -8.23 -7.85
N PHE A 93 0.58 -8.05 -7.00
CA PHE A 93 0.58 -6.99 -6.00
C PHE A 93 1.97 -6.39 -5.79
N PHE A 94 1.99 -5.31 -5.05
CA PHE A 94 3.20 -4.74 -4.46
C PHE A 94 2.87 -4.14 -3.11
N ASP A 95 3.87 -4.14 -2.22
CA ASP A 95 3.77 -3.51 -0.92
C ASP A 95 4.48 -2.16 -0.95
N TYR A 96 3.97 -1.21 -0.18
CA TYR A 96 4.53 0.14 -0.12
C TYR A 96 4.35 0.75 1.27
N PHE A 97 5.11 1.79 1.56
CA PHE A 97 4.90 2.60 2.74
C PHE A 97 4.88 4.09 2.42
N ILE A 98 4.16 4.84 3.25
CA ILE A 98 4.12 6.30 3.25
C ILE A 98 4.58 6.81 4.61
N LEU A 99 5.47 7.79 4.60
CA LEU A 99 5.89 8.54 5.79
C LEU A 99 5.21 9.90 5.79
N PHE A 100 4.55 10.24 6.90
CA PHE A 100 3.85 11.51 7.07
C PHE A 100 4.47 12.31 8.22
N ASN A 101 4.49 13.63 8.06
CA ASN A 101 4.83 14.53 9.14
C ASN A 101 3.61 14.83 10.04
N ARG A 102 3.81 15.66 11.06
CA ARG A 102 2.74 16.08 11.98
C ARG A 102 1.57 16.77 11.29
N ASN A 103 1.80 17.45 10.16
CA ASN A 103 0.77 18.12 9.38
C ASN A 103 0.09 17.17 8.38
N LEU A 104 0.28 15.86 8.53
CA LEU A 104 -0.25 14.80 7.66
C LEU A 104 0.19 14.93 6.19
N SER A 105 1.28 15.64 5.94
CA SER A 105 1.88 15.78 4.62
C SER A 105 2.82 14.61 4.33
N ILE A 106 2.73 14.04 3.15
CA ILE A 106 3.64 12.97 2.69
C ILE A 106 5.06 13.53 2.61
N GLN A 107 5.98 12.91 3.33
CA GLN A 107 7.42 13.22 3.30
C GLN A 107 8.20 12.24 2.45
N GLN A 108 7.74 11.02 2.40
CA GLN A 108 8.34 9.97 1.60
C GLN A 108 7.32 8.88 1.28
N ILE A 109 7.43 8.30 0.10
CA ILE A 109 6.73 7.09 -0.31
C ILE A 109 7.74 6.16 -0.97
N LYS A 110 7.63 4.86 -0.72
CA LYS A 110 8.43 3.83 -1.36
C LYS A 110 7.66 2.56 -1.56
N VAL A 111 7.84 1.94 -2.71
CA VAL A 111 7.37 0.60 -3.04
C VAL A 111 8.47 -0.40 -2.67
N PHE A 112 8.09 -1.48 -2.04
CA PHE A 112 8.93 -2.63 -1.74
C PHE A 112 8.14 -3.92 -2.05
N ASN A 113 8.80 -5.10 -2.05
CA ASN A 113 8.12 -6.37 -2.36
C ASN A 113 7.24 -6.29 -3.61
N TYR A 114 7.84 -5.91 -4.74
CA TYR A 114 7.12 -5.79 -6.00
C TYR A 114 6.97 -7.18 -6.65
N GLN A 115 5.75 -7.70 -6.69
CA GLN A 115 5.42 -9.05 -7.20
C GLN A 115 4.64 -9.02 -8.51
N ALA A 116 4.45 -7.86 -9.11
CA ALA A 116 3.81 -7.75 -10.41
C ALA A 116 4.82 -7.96 -11.54
N THR A 117 4.39 -8.61 -12.62
CA THR A 117 5.25 -8.91 -13.78
C THR A 117 5.56 -7.70 -14.65
N LYS A 118 4.70 -6.66 -14.59
CA LYS A 118 4.83 -5.41 -15.35
C LYS A 118 4.54 -4.20 -14.46
N GLY A 119 5.00 -3.01 -14.88
CA GLY A 119 4.72 -1.76 -14.17
C GLY A 119 5.71 -1.44 -13.06
N HIS A 120 6.88 -2.08 -13.04
CA HIS A 120 7.94 -1.85 -12.06
C HIS A 120 8.44 -0.39 -12.03
N GLU A 121 8.20 0.39 -13.06
CA GLU A 121 8.58 1.79 -13.20
C GLU A 121 7.99 2.66 -12.10
N ILE A 122 6.86 2.26 -11.48
CA ILE A 122 6.29 2.97 -10.33
C ILE A 122 7.20 2.97 -9.09
N THR A 123 8.20 2.09 -9.04
CA THR A 123 9.18 2.05 -7.93
C THR A 123 10.23 3.17 -8.05
N ALA A 124 10.29 3.84 -9.20
CA ALA A 124 11.28 4.87 -9.48
C ALA A 124 11.09 6.07 -8.53
N ARG A 125 12.18 6.45 -7.85
CA ARG A 125 12.19 7.58 -6.93
C ARG A 125 11.74 8.90 -7.57
N SER A 126 12.07 9.11 -8.84
CA SER A 126 11.69 10.32 -9.59
C SER A 126 10.17 10.41 -9.72
N TRP A 127 9.49 9.30 -9.98
CA TRP A 127 8.04 9.26 -10.10
C TRP A 127 7.36 9.38 -8.74
N LEU A 128 7.82 8.62 -7.75
CA LEU A 128 7.26 8.65 -6.40
C LEU A 128 7.38 10.03 -5.70
N LYS A 129 8.33 10.86 -6.10
CA LYS A 129 8.48 12.23 -5.55
C LYS A 129 7.26 13.11 -5.80
N GLN A 130 6.44 12.84 -6.80
CA GLN A 130 5.26 13.63 -7.14
C GLN A 130 4.20 13.59 -6.03
N PHE A 131 4.21 12.60 -5.17
CA PHE A 131 3.33 12.51 -4.01
C PHE A 131 3.79 13.32 -2.81
N ILE A 132 5.05 13.78 -2.78
CA ILE A 132 5.60 14.52 -1.63
C ILE A 132 4.87 15.84 -1.47
N GLY A 133 4.48 16.15 -0.24
CA GLY A 133 3.72 17.35 0.08
C GLY A 133 2.20 17.17 0.04
N TYR A 134 1.70 16.07 -0.57
CA TYR A 134 0.28 15.79 -0.60
C TYR A 134 -0.28 15.55 0.81
N LYS A 135 -1.50 16.06 1.07
CA LYS A 135 -2.15 16.05 2.39
C LYS A 135 -3.55 15.45 2.38
N GLY A 136 -4.02 14.92 1.27
CA GLY A 136 -5.39 14.39 1.15
C GLY A 136 -6.48 15.48 1.15
N GLU A 137 -6.17 16.67 0.64
CA GLU A 137 -7.10 17.81 0.59
C GLU A 137 -7.80 17.94 -0.75
N SER A 138 -7.26 17.31 -1.77
CA SER A 138 -7.75 17.35 -3.14
C SER A 138 -7.63 15.99 -3.80
N GLU A 139 -8.34 15.78 -4.89
CA GLU A 139 -8.23 14.60 -5.72
C GLU A 139 -6.85 14.51 -6.39
N LEU A 140 -6.30 13.29 -6.47
CA LEU A 140 -5.09 12.99 -7.25
C LEU A 140 -5.49 12.36 -8.58
N LEU A 141 -5.30 13.08 -9.67
CA LEU A 141 -5.59 12.58 -11.02
C LEU A 141 -4.29 12.19 -11.74
N LEU A 142 -4.22 10.94 -12.16
CA LEU A 142 -3.15 10.48 -13.05
C LEU A 142 -3.26 11.21 -14.41
N GLY A 143 -2.14 11.65 -14.94
CA GLY A 143 -2.07 12.46 -16.16
C GLY A 143 -2.30 13.96 -15.95
N LYS A 144 -2.68 14.39 -14.72
CA LYS A 144 -2.87 15.79 -14.37
C LYS A 144 -2.01 16.23 -13.18
N HIS A 145 -2.12 15.51 -12.07
CA HIS A 145 -1.38 15.80 -10.84
C HIS A 145 -0.19 14.86 -10.65
N ILE A 146 -0.32 13.64 -11.14
CA ILE A 146 0.71 12.60 -11.15
C ILE A 146 0.89 12.15 -12.59
N ASP A 147 2.13 12.11 -13.06
CA ASP A 147 2.45 11.70 -14.42
C ASP A 147 2.07 10.24 -14.67
N GLY A 148 1.48 9.98 -15.82
CA GLY A 148 1.27 8.60 -16.29
C GLY A 148 2.58 7.95 -16.70
N ILE A 149 2.66 6.63 -16.55
CA ILE A 149 3.81 5.83 -17.00
C ILE A 149 3.34 4.87 -18.08
N SER A 150 3.93 4.96 -19.28
CA SER A 150 3.68 4.02 -20.35
C SER A 150 4.15 2.62 -19.93
N GLY A 151 3.29 1.62 -20.11
CA GLY A 151 3.58 0.25 -19.69
C GLY A 151 3.31 -0.07 -18.21
N ALA A 152 3.07 0.97 -17.37
CA ALA A 152 2.77 0.82 -15.95
C ALA A 152 1.41 1.43 -15.55
N THR A 153 0.50 1.62 -16.48
CA THR A 153 -0.75 2.38 -16.28
C THR A 153 -1.59 1.82 -15.13
N VAL A 154 -1.78 0.52 -15.04
CA VAL A 154 -2.60 -0.09 -13.97
C VAL A 154 -1.96 0.11 -12.62
N SER A 155 -0.68 -0.22 -12.47
CA SER A 155 0.05 -0.04 -11.19
C SER A 155 0.10 1.42 -10.76
N ALA A 156 0.32 2.36 -11.71
CA ALA A 156 0.32 3.80 -11.44
C ALA A 156 -1.05 4.30 -10.99
N HIS A 157 -2.12 3.86 -11.65
CA HIS A 157 -3.49 4.21 -11.27
C HIS A 157 -3.84 3.66 -9.89
N SER A 158 -3.57 2.37 -9.65
CA SER A 158 -3.87 1.72 -8.38
C SER A 158 -3.12 2.36 -7.21
N LEU A 159 -1.82 2.66 -7.37
CA LEU A 159 -1.05 3.33 -6.32
C LEU A 159 -1.55 4.75 -6.08
N THR A 160 -1.85 5.53 -7.14
CA THR A 160 -2.33 6.91 -7.01
C THR A 160 -3.65 6.96 -6.24
N ALA A 161 -4.61 6.10 -6.60
CA ALA A 161 -5.89 6.01 -5.92
C ALA A 161 -5.76 5.57 -4.46
N ASP A 162 -4.89 4.59 -4.18
CA ASP A 162 -4.68 4.12 -2.80
C ASP A 162 -3.97 5.18 -1.94
N VAL A 163 -2.96 5.89 -2.46
CA VAL A 163 -2.29 7.00 -1.77
C VAL A 163 -3.29 8.10 -1.41
N GLU A 164 -4.16 8.50 -2.36
CA GLU A 164 -5.22 9.46 -2.10
C GLU A 164 -6.13 9.00 -0.97
N TYR A 165 -6.67 7.79 -1.09
CA TYR A 165 -7.58 7.20 -0.12
C TYR A 165 -6.96 7.09 1.28
N LYS A 166 -5.74 6.54 1.38
CA LYS A 166 -5.04 6.33 2.67
C LYS A 166 -4.65 7.65 3.32
N THR A 167 -4.24 8.65 2.55
CA THR A 167 -3.94 9.98 3.09
C THR A 167 -5.21 10.64 3.65
N GLY A 168 -6.32 10.57 2.91
CA GLY A 168 -7.61 11.05 3.36
C GLY A 168 -8.12 10.31 4.61
N LEU A 169 -7.88 9.00 4.68
CA LEU A 169 -8.22 8.18 5.83
C LEU A 169 -7.42 8.56 7.08
N LEU A 170 -6.10 8.75 6.97
CA LEU A 170 -5.27 9.21 8.07
C LEU A 170 -5.78 10.54 8.65
N ARG A 171 -6.21 11.47 7.80
CA ARG A 171 -6.81 12.74 8.25
C ARG A 171 -8.08 12.53 9.06
N LYS A 172 -8.93 11.60 8.65
CA LYS A 172 -10.15 11.25 9.40
C LYS A 172 -9.83 10.62 10.75
N ILE A 173 -8.86 9.71 10.79
CA ILE A 173 -8.36 9.08 12.03
C ILE A 173 -7.81 10.14 12.98
N HIS A 174 -6.90 10.97 12.51
CA HIS A 174 -6.24 12.01 13.31
C HIS A 174 -7.25 12.97 13.94
N ARG A 175 -8.26 13.42 13.17
CA ARG A 175 -9.31 14.31 13.66
C ARG A 175 -10.19 13.69 14.77
N LYS A 176 -10.30 12.37 14.83
CA LYS A 176 -11.03 11.67 15.89
C LYS A 176 -10.19 11.48 17.16
N LEU A 177 -8.87 11.66 17.08
CA LEU A 177 -7.94 11.51 18.21
C LEU A 177 -7.63 12.85 18.90
N GLU A 178 -7.94 13.99 18.26
CA GLU A 178 -7.89 15.33 18.85
C GLU A 178 -9.18 15.64 19.61
#